data_5c8214613938a635fedbb58a01168586
#
_entry.id   5c8214613938a635fedbb58a01168586
#
_cell.length_a   1.000
_cell.length_b   1.000
_cell.length_c   1.000
_cell.angle_alpha   90.00
_cell.angle_beta   90.00
_cell.angle_gamma   90.00
#
_symmetry.space_group_name_H-M   'P 1'
#
loop_
_entity.id
_entity.type
_entity.pdbx_description
1 polymer ?
#
loop_
_entity_poly.entity_id
_entity_poly.type
_entity_poly.pdbx_seq_one_letter_code
_entity_poly.pdbx_strand_id
1 'polypeptide(L)'
;MQNKSEKHFDRIRSFVLRAGRTTAGQQRAIDELGPEFLIPFQENLLDLQHAFNGSSRPKILEIGFGMGETTAKIAALRAADDFLAIEVHPPGVGALLKVIGETHLTNLRLIRHDAVEVLEKMLAPNSLDGIHIYFADPWHKKRHHKRRLIQAGFVKLLVSRLKPGAYLHLATDWHNYAEQMLLVLNAESGLTNTSAEKISIETFSGADVASDSEIAKDSFKEFKPTLEQLQSKHSGYVERPDYRPITKFENRGIKLGHGVWDLVYQKKS
;
A
#
# COMPACT_ATOMS: atom_id res chain seq x y z
N MET A 1 13.32 -45.66 -1.21
CA MET A 1 13.82 -44.32 -1.55
C MET A 1 12.79 -43.32 -1.10
N GLN A 2 13.04 -42.67 0.05
CA GLN A 2 12.09 -41.73 0.66
C GLN A 2 12.22 -40.37 -0.02
N ASN A 3 11.09 -39.88 -0.53
CA ASN A 3 10.96 -38.57 -1.16
C ASN A 3 11.23 -37.48 -0.12
N LYS A 4 12.34 -36.73 -0.28
CA LYS A 4 12.60 -35.54 0.51
C LYS A 4 11.53 -34.51 0.15
N SER A 5 10.61 -34.27 1.07
CA SER A 5 9.66 -33.16 1.01
C SER A 5 10.44 -31.86 0.79
N GLU A 6 10.20 -31.20 -0.34
CA GLU A 6 10.63 -29.83 -0.55
C GLU A 6 10.11 -28.98 0.58
N LYS A 7 11.04 -28.44 1.39
CA LYS A 7 10.70 -27.45 2.40
C LYS A 7 10.18 -26.21 1.65
N HIS A 8 8.87 -26.04 1.61
CA HIS A 8 8.28 -24.75 1.29
C HIS A 8 8.86 -23.73 2.27
N PHE A 9 9.75 -22.87 1.81
CA PHE A 9 10.19 -21.73 2.58
C PHE A 9 8.98 -20.81 2.70
N ASP A 10 8.33 -20.83 3.88
CA ASP A 10 7.25 -19.91 4.19
C ASP A 10 7.71 -18.48 3.91
N ARG A 11 7.08 -17.82 2.97
CA ARG A 11 7.33 -16.42 2.63
C ARG A 11 7.22 -15.56 3.89
N ILE A 12 8.19 -14.70 4.13
CA ILE A 12 8.16 -13.74 5.25
C ILE A 12 6.97 -12.79 5.02
N ARG A 13 5.96 -12.88 5.90
CA ARG A 13 4.78 -12.01 5.83
C ARG A 13 5.13 -10.58 6.26
N SER A 14 4.61 -9.61 5.52
CA SER A 14 4.77 -8.17 5.79
C SER A 14 3.86 -7.66 6.91
N PHE A 15 2.96 -8.47 7.41
CA PHE A 15 2.00 -8.14 8.46
C PHE A 15 2.04 -9.15 9.61
N VAL A 16 1.43 -8.77 10.73
CA VAL A 16 1.15 -9.65 11.86
C VAL A 16 -0.35 -9.72 12.04
N LEU A 17 -0.92 -10.93 11.96
CA LEU A 17 -2.32 -11.14 12.35
C LEU A 17 -2.43 -10.92 13.86
N ARG A 18 -2.91 -9.76 14.26
CA ARG A 18 -3.30 -9.49 15.64
C ARG A 18 -4.74 -9.94 15.80
N ALA A 19 -5.05 -10.68 16.87
CA ALA A 19 -6.41 -11.04 17.24
C ALA A 19 -7.14 -9.78 17.76
N GLY A 20 -7.51 -8.88 16.85
CA GLY A 20 -8.39 -7.76 17.16
C GLY A 20 -9.83 -8.28 17.31
N ARG A 21 -10.53 -7.85 18.38
CA ARG A 21 -11.95 -8.16 18.48
C ARG A 21 -12.75 -7.29 17.51
N THR A 22 -13.53 -7.94 16.66
CA THR A 22 -14.56 -7.27 15.87
C THR A 22 -15.67 -6.79 16.82
N THR A 23 -16.10 -5.54 16.74
CA THR A 23 -17.24 -5.05 17.52
C THR A 23 -18.55 -5.63 16.98
N ALA A 24 -19.62 -5.64 17.77
CA ALA A 24 -20.92 -6.13 17.32
C ALA A 24 -21.43 -5.39 16.07
N GLY A 25 -21.19 -4.08 15.97
CA GLY A 25 -21.56 -3.29 14.79
C GLY A 25 -20.74 -3.64 13.54
N GLN A 26 -19.44 -3.91 13.69
CA GLN A 26 -18.58 -4.38 12.59
C GLN A 26 -18.98 -5.78 12.13
N GLN A 27 -19.30 -6.69 13.09
CA GLN A 27 -19.74 -8.04 12.74
C GLN A 27 -21.07 -7.99 11.98
N ARG A 28 -22.03 -7.21 12.45
CA ARG A 28 -23.30 -6.99 11.76
C ARG A 28 -23.10 -6.49 10.33
N ALA A 29 -22.20 -5.51 10.12
CA ALA A 29 -21.89 -5.02 8.78
C ALA A 29 -21.28 -6.11 7.89
N ILE A 30 -20.45 -7.01 8.44
CA ILE A 30 -19.92 -8.16 7.70
C ILE A 30 -21.06 -9.12 7.30
N ASP A 31 -21.98 -9.41 8.22
CA ASP A 31 -23.06 -10.34 7.99
C ASP A 31 -24.10 -9.82 6.98
N GLU A 32 -24.43 -8.52 7.06
CA GLU A 32 -25.45 -7.87 6.23
C GLU A 32 -24.92 -7.45 4.85
N LEU A 33 -23.72 -6.83 4.79
CA LEU A 33 -23.16 -6.22 3.57
C LEU A 33 -22.06 -7.10 2.93
N GLY A 34 -21.48 -8.02 3.69
CA GLY A 34 -20.45 -8.92 3.17
C GLY A 34 -20.86 -9.67 1.91
N PRO A 35 -22.09 -10.25 1.81
CA PRO A 35 -22.54 -10.93 0.60
C PRO A 35 -22.45 -10.11 -0.68
N GLU A 36 -22.61 -8.79 -0.61
CA GLU A 36 -22.55 -7.89 -1.77
C GLU A 36 -21.15 -7.35 -2.02
N PHE A 37 -20.41 -6.95 -0.96
CA PHE A 37 -19.19 -6.17 -1.08
C PHE A 37 -17.91 -6.96 -0.83
N LEU A 38 -17.97 -8.10 -0.12
CA LEU A 38 -16.81 -8.90 0.24
C LEU A 38 -16.62 -10.07 -0.73
N ILE A 39 -15.62 -9.99 -1.59
CA ILE A 39 -15.25 -11.05 -2.51
C ILE A 39 -14.40 -12.08 -1.76
N PRO A 40 -14.78 -13.36 -1.71
CA PRO A 40 -13.97 -14.40 -1.11
C PRO A 40 -12.68 -14.62 -1.90
N PHE A 41 -11.59 -14.94 -1.19
CA PHE A 41 -10.37 -15.36 -1.86
C PHE A 41 -10.60 -16.67 -2.64
N GLN A 42 -10.04 -16.74 -3.84
CA GLN A 42 -10.08 -17.90 -4.71
C GLN A 42 -8.77 -18.05 -5.47
N GLU A 43 -8.42 -19.27 -5.86
CA GLU A 43 -7.20 -19.53 -6.65
C GLU A 43 -7.40 -19.39 -8.16
N ASN A 44 -8.41 -18.64 -8.58
CA ASN A 44 -8.75 -18.37 -9.97
C ASN A 44 -8.78 -16.85 -10.21
N LEU A 45 -8.55 -16.45 -11.47
CA LEU A 45 -8.63 -15.05 -11.85
C LEU A 45 -10.04 -14.49 -11.59
N LEU A 46 -10.06 -13.32 -10.99
CA LEU A 46 -11.27 -12.53 -10.75
C LEU A 46 -11.62 -11.73 -12.01
N ASP A 47 -12.83 -11.89 -12.50
CA ASP A 47 -13.40 -10.97 -13.48
C ASP A 47 -13.76 -9.66 -12.78
N LEU A 48 -12.89 -8.66 -12.92
CA LEU A 48 -13.08 -7.35 -12.31
C LEU A 48 -14.31 -6.62 -12.86
N GLN A 49 -14.67 -6.82 -14.12
CA GLN A 49 -15.85 -6.20 -14.68
C GLN A 49 -17.11 -6.79 -14.05
N HIS A 50 -17.19 -8.11 -13.95
CA HIS A 50 -18.29 -8.79 -13.28
C HIS A 50 -18.39 -8.42 -11.80
N ALA A 51 -17.27 -8.36 -11.08
CA ALA A 51 -17.20 -7.98 -9.66
C ALA A 51 -17.78 -6.59 -9.37
N PHE A 52 -17.74 -5.70 -10.35
CA PHE A 52 -18.33 -4.35 -10.29
C PHE A 52 -19.59 -4.21 -11.17
N ASN A 53 -20.41 -5.26 -11.24
CA ASN A 53 -21.72 -5.25 -11.91
C ASN A 53 -21.66 -4.80 -13.39
N GLY A 54 -20.63 -5.21 -14.12
CA GLY A 54 -20.44 -4.86 -15.53
C GLY A 54 -19.78 -3.49 -15.77
N SER A 55 -19.30 -2.82 -14.72
CA SER A 55 -18.69 -1.49 -14.85
C SER A 55 -17.40 -1.52 -15.68
N SER A 56 -17.28 -0.59 -16.63
CA SER A 56 -16.08 -0.34 -17.43
C SER A 56 -15.15 0.74 -16.85
N ARG A 57 -15.47 1.29 -15.68
CA ARG A 57 -14.66 2.31 -15.00
C ARG A 57 -13.25 1.81 -14.73
N PRO A 58 -12.25 2.71 -14.57
CA PRO A 58 -10.91 2.36 -14.13
C PRO A 58 -10.94 1.54 -12.83
N LYS A 59 -10.08 0.52 -12.74
CA LYS A 59 -9.96 -0.37 -11.57
C LYS A 59 -8.75 0.01 -10.75
N ILE A 60 -8.99 0.51 -9.55
CA ILE A 60 -7.95 0.92 -8.59
C ILE A 60 -7.88 -0.10 -7.47
N LEU A 61 -6.69 -0.60 -7.19
CA LEU A 61 -6.43 -1.49 -6.07
C LEU A 61 -5.89 -0.69 -4.88
N GLU A 62 -6.46 -0.87 -3.68
CA GLU A 62 -5.85 -0.40 -2.44
C GLU A 62 -5.40 -1.58 -1.58
N ILE A 63 -4.15 -1.55 -1.10
CA ILE A 63 -3.56 -2.61 -0.27
C ILE A 63 -3.34 -2.08 1.14
N GLY A 64 -3.98 -2.73 2.12
CA GLY A 64 -3.84 -2.40 3.54
C GLY A 64 -4.68 -1.19 3.94
N PHE A 65 -5.98 -1.20 3.65
CA PHE A 65 -6.86 -0.05 3.93
C PHE A 65 -7.12 0.22 5.43
N GLY A 66 -6.64 -0.65 6.33
CA GLY A 66 -6.80 -0.47 7.78
C GLY A 66 -8.26 -0.40 8.20
N MET A 67 -8.68 0.71 8.81
CA MET A 67 -10.09 0.94 9.20
C MET A 67 -10.96 1.49 8.07
N GLY A 68 -10.39 1.80 6.90
CA GLY A 68 -11.10 2.13 5.66
C GLY A 68 -11.68 3.54 5.56
N GLU A 69 -11.51 4.42 6.56
CA GLU A 69 -12.04 5.80 6.49
C GLU A 69 -11.46 6.58 5.29
N THR A 70 -10.17 6.41 5.02
CA THR A 70 -9.48 7.06 3.89
C THR A 70 -9.94 6.48 2.58
N THR A 71 -10.03 5.17 2.49
CA THR A 71 -10.52 4.42 1.33
C THR A 71 -11.91 4.87 0.92
N ALA A 72 -12.84 4.92 1.88
CA ALA A 72 -14.21 5.38 1.63
C ALA A 72 -14.26 6.83 1.11
N LYS A 73 -13.44 7.73 1.69
CA LYS A 73 -13.36 9.12 1.24
C LYS A 73 -12.80 9.22 -0.18
N ILE A 74 -11.76 8.46 -0.51
CA ILE A 74 -11.18 8.42 -1.86
C ILE A 74 -12.21 7.88 -2.85
N ALA A 75 -12.90 6.79 -2.52
CA ALA A 75 -13.93 6.21 -3.37
C ALA A 75 -15.09 7.17 -3.63
N ALA A 76 -15.50 7.96 -2.62
CA ALA A 76 -16.52 9.00 -2.76
C ALA A 76 -16.05 10.16 -3.66
N LEU A 77 -14.81 10.63 -3.47
CA LEU A 77 -14.22 11.71 -4.29
C LEU A 77 -13.99 11.29 -5.74
N ARG A 78 -13.70 10.02 -5.96
CA ARG A 78 -13.39 9.44 -7.27
C ARG A 78 -14.50 8.49 -7.71
N ALA A 79 -15.74 8.95 -7.73
CA ALA A 79 -16.91 8.15 -8.08
C ALA A 79 -16.90 7.59 -9.51
N ALA A 80 -16.01 8.10 -10.37
CA ALA A 80 -15.78 7.59 -11.72
C ALA A 80 -14.85 6.38 -11.78
N ASP A 81 -14.26 5.95 -10.66
CA ASP A 81 -13.40 4.79 -10.56
C ASP A 81 -14.03 3.70 -9.69
N ASP A 82 -13.64 2.46 -9.91
CA ASP A 82 -14.00 1.31 -9.09
C ASP A 82 -12.79 0.90 -8.23
N PHE A 83 -13.01 0.69 -6.94
CA PHE A 83 -11.97 0.39 -5.96
C PHE A 83 -12.07 -1.05 -5.46
N LEU A 84 -11.02 -1.85 -5.66
CA LEU A 84 -10.82 -3.12 -5.00
C LEU A 84 -9.89 -2.89 -3.81
N ALA A 85 -10.34 -3.17 -2.59
CA ALA A 85 -9.58 -2.92 -1.38
C ALA A 85 -9.24 -4.23 -0.65
N ILE A 86 -7.97 -4.42 -0.29
CA ILE A 86 -7.47 -5.63 0.37
C ILE A 86 -7.02 -5.31 1.78
N GLU A 87 -7.48 -6.11 2.75
CA GLU A 87 -7.05 -6.04 4.15
C GLU A 87 -7.06 -7.45 4.77
N VAL A 88 -6.11 -7.70 5.67
CA VAL A 88 -6.02 -8.97 6.38
C VAL A 88 -6.77 -8.95 7.72
N HIS A 89 -7.07 -7.76 8.24
CA HIS A 89 -7.56 -7.54 9.60
C HIS A 89 -9.10 -7.47 9.64
N PRO A 90 -9.80 -8.45 10.26
CA PRO A 90 -11.27 -8.48 10.26
C PRO A 90 -11.95 -7.21 10.78
N PRO A 91 -11.49 -6.56 11.87
CA PRO A 91 -12.07 -5.30 12.33
C PRO A 91 -12.04 -4.18 11.29
N GLY A 92 -10.98 -4.13 10.47
CA GLY A 92 -10.89 -3.15 9.37
C GLY A 92 -11.94 -3.40 8.30
N VAL A 93 -12.10 -4.66 7.90
CA VAL A 93 -13.14 -5.05 6.92
C VAL A 93 -14.53 -4.68 7.42
N GLY A 94 -14.86 -5.02 8.67
CA GLY A 94 -16.16 -4.66 9.25
C GLY A 94 -16.36 -3.15 9.41
N ALA A 95 -15.28 -2.39 9.68
CA ALA A 95 -15.35 -0.94 9.77
C ALA A 95 -15.64 -0.31 8.39
N LEU A 96 -14.94 -0.74 7.34
CA LEU A 96 -15.18 -0.21 6.00
C LEU A 96 -16.56 -0.60 5.47
N LEU A 97 -17.02 -1.84 5.68
CA LEU A 97 -18.38 -2.25 5.33
C LEU A 97 -19.44 -1.38 6.01
N LYS A 98 -19.25 -1.06 7.31
CA LYS A 98 -20.14 -0.15 8.02
C LYS A 98 -20.18 1.23 7.34
N VAL A 99 -19.03 1.80 6.98
CA VAL A 99 -18.96 3.10 6.28
C VAL A 99 -19.64 3.01 4.91
N ILE A 100 -19.44 1.91 4.16
CA ILE A 100 -20.11 1.69 2.87
C ILE A 100 -21.64 1.74 3.04
N GLY A 101 -22.18 1.06 4.05
CA GLY A 101 -23.62 1.08 4.34
C GLY A 101 -24.13 2.46 4.74
N GLU A 102 -23.39 3.21 5.57
CA GLU A 102 -23.76 4.55 6.02
C GLU A 102 -23.68 5.60 4.90
N THR A 103 -22.78 5.42 3.93
CA THR A 103 -22.52 6.40 2.84
C THR A 103 -23.06 5.97 1.49
N HIS A 104 -23.65 4.76 1.41
CA HIS A 104 -24.19 4.18 0.18
C HIS A 104 -23.20 4.12 -0.99
N LEU A 105 -21.92 3.86 -0.70
CA LEU A 105 -20.90 3.69 -1.73
C LEU A 105 -21.15 2.39 -2.52
N THR A 106 -21.15 2.49 -3.85
CA THR A 106 -21.37 1.35 -4.75
C THR A 106 -20.12 0.91 -5.51
N ASN A 107 -19.10 1.78 -5.56
CA ASN A 107 -17.87 1.60 -6.32
C ASN A 107 -16.71 1.00 -5.51
N LEU A 108 -17.03 0.27 -4.43
CA LEU A 108 -16.06 -0.45 -3.60
C LEU A 108 -16.35 -1.94 -3.61
N ARG A 109 -15.29 -2.76 -3.63
CA ARG A 109 -15.31 -4.19 -3.30
C ARG A 109 -14.11 -4.51 -2.42
N LEU A 110 -14.26 -5.47 -1.52
CA LEU A 110 -13.25 -5.82 -0.53
C LEU A 110 -12.82 -7.28 -0.68
N ILE A 111 -11.55 -7.55 -0.38
CA ILE A 111 -11.04 -8.91 -0.20
C ILE A 111 -10.32 -8.97 1.15
N ARG A 112 -10.69 -9.91 2.00
CA ARG A 112 -10.01 -10.17 3.26
C ARG A 112 -8.99 -11.28 3.08
N HIS A 113 -7.79 -10.95 2.60
CA HIS A 113 -6.73 -11.93 2.38
C HIS A 113 -5.35 -11.27 2.30
N ASP A 114 -4.28 -12.08 2.23
CA ASP A 114 -2.92 -11.59 1.94
C ASP A 114 -2.87 -11.00 0.53
N ALA A 115 -2.46 -9.74 0.43
CA ALA A 115 -2.42 -9.01 -0.84
C ALA A 115 -1.50 -9.67 -1.89
N VAL A 116 -0.41 -10.32 -1.47
CA VAL A 116 0.48 -11.00 -2.42
C VAL A 116 -0.23 -12.20 -3.06
N GLU A 117 -0.93 -12.99 -2.28
CA GLU A 117 -1.70 -14.13 -2.80
C GLU A 117 -2.85 -13.67 -3.70
N VAL A 118 -3.54 -12.58 -3.34
CA VAL A 118 -4.57 -11.98 -4.21
C VAL A 118 -3.98 -11.50 -5.53
N LEU A 119 -2.85 -10.78 -5.50
CA LEU A 119 -2.16 -10.33 -6.70
C LEU A 119 -1.73 -11.51 -7.59
N GLU A 120 -1.19 -12.56 -6.98
CA GLU A 120 -0.68 -13.73 -7.71
C GLU A 120 -1.81 -14.58 -8.33
N LYS A 121 -2.89 -14.80 -7.59
CA LYS A 121 -3.93 -15.79 -7.93
C LYS A 121 -5.16 -15.17 -8.57
N MET A 122 -5.59 -13.99 -8.10
CA MET A 122 -6.88 -13.43 -8.48
C MET A 122 -6.79 -12.31 -9.54
N LEU A 123 -5.64 -11.63 -9.66
CA LEU A 123 -5.54 -10.49 -10.57
C LEU A 123 -4.76 -10.83 -11.83
N ALA A 124 -5.35 -10.57 -12.99
CA ALA A 124 -4.70 -10.79 -14.27
C ALA A 124 -3.57 -9.76 -14.51
N PRO A 125 -2.53 -10.09 -15.30
CA PRO A 125 -1.58 -9.10 -15.76
C PRO A 125 -2.28 -7.96 -16.51
N ASN A 126 -1.77 -6.73 -16.34
CA ASN A 126 -2.30 -5.52 -17.01
C ASN A 126 -3.81 -5.31 -16.81
N SER A 127 -4.32 -5.55 -15.59
CA SER A 127 -5.74 -5.43 -15.27
C SER A 127 -6.10 -4.18 -14.46
N LEU A 128 -5.11 -3.51 -13.84
CA LEU A 128 -5.32 -2.38 -12.93
C LEU A 128 -4.92 -1.05 -13.57
N ASP A 129 -5.72 -0.01 -13.32
CA ASP A 129 -5.49 1.36 -13.76
C ASP A 129 -4.73 2.18 -12.69
N GLY A 130 -4.66 1.68 -11.45
CA GLY A 130 -3.87 2.27 -10.37
C GLY A 130 -3.76 1.34 -9.17
N ILE A 131 -2.73 1.58 -8.34
CA ILE A 131 -2.53 0.89 -7.06
C ILE A 131 -2.21 1.91 -5.98
N HIS A 132 -2.86 1.80 -4.84
CA HIS A 132 -2.64 2.59 -3.64
C HIS A 132 -2.07 1.73 -2.51
N ILE A 133 -0.99 2.22 -1.85
CA ILE A 133 -0.43 1.59 -0.65
C ILE A 133 -0.05 2.70 0.32
N TYR A 134 -0.89 2.93 1.33
CA TYR A 134 -0.71 4.03 2.28
C TYR A 134 -0.37 3.52 3.66
N PHE A 135 0.70 4.09 4.25
CA PHE A 135 1.12 3.87 5.63
C PHE A 135 1.30 2.38 6.00
N ALA A 136 1.85 1.59 5.05
CA ALA A 136 2.25 0.22 5.33
C ALA A 136 3.25 0.15 6.48
N ASP A 137 3.20 -0.92 7.28
CA ASP A 137 4.05 -1.11 8.47
C ASP A 137 5.53 -0.82 8.16
N PRO A 138 6.17 0.18 8.81
CA PRO A 138 7.55 0.59 8.52
C PRO A 138 8.59 -0.34 9.13
N TRP A 139 8.19 -1.24 10.07
CA TRP A 139 9.09 -2.18 10.74
C TRP A 139 10.37 -1.51 11.24
N HIS A 140 10.28 -0.62 12.22
CA HIS A 140 11.32 0.29 12.70
C HIS A 140 12.68 -0.38 12.98
N LYS A 141 12.68 -1.62 13.53
CA LYS A 141 13.92 -2.32 13.87
C LYS A 141 14.61 -2.89 12.62
N LYS A 142 15.89 -2.58 12.39
CA LYS A 142 16.68 -3.01 11.22
C LYS A 142 16.50 -4.52 10.89
N ARG A 143 16.54 -5.39 11.92
CA ARG A 143 16.32 -6.85 11.76
C ARG A 143 14.94 -7.22 11.20
N HIS A 144 13.96 -6.29 11.21
CA HIS A 144 12.61 -6.47 10.70
C HIS A 144 12.40 -5.84 9.33
N HIS A 145 13.35 -5.08 8.76
CA HIS A 145 13.20 -4.44 7.44
C HIS A 145 12.88 -5.45 6.33
N LYS A 146 13.34 -6.71 6.45
CA LYS A 146 12.96 -7.80 5.55
C LYS A 146 11.45 -8.12 5.53
N ARG A 147 10.68 -7.59 6.48
CA ARG A 147 9.22 -7.72 6.57
C ARG A 147 8.50 -6.55 5.89
N ARG A 148 9.20 -5.47 5.54
CA ARG A 148 8.61 -4.35 4.82
C ARG A 148 7.96 -4.84 3.54
N LEU A 149 6.76 -4.34 3.24
CA LEU A 149 6.00 -4.77 2.09
C LEU A 149 6.69 -4.39 0.77
N ILE A 150 7.24 -3.17 0.71
CA ILE A 150 7.87 -2.65 -0.50
C ILE A 150 9.29 -3.21 -0.62
N GLN A 151 9.38 -4.29 -1.38
CA GLN A 151 10.61 -5.00 -1.75
C GLN A 151 10.62 -5.22 -3.26
N ALA A 152 11.77 -5.42 -3.88
CA ALA A 152 11.92 -5.53 -5.33
C ALA A 152 10.99 -6.59 -5.96
N GLY A 153 10.89 -7.78 -5.37
CA GLY A 153 10.01 -8.84 -5.87
C GLY A 153 8.52 -8.45 -5.82
N PHE A 154 8.10 -7.75 -4.76
CA PHE A 154 6.72 -7.29 -4.64
C PHE A 154 6.42 -6.14 -5.61
N VAL A 155 7.34 -5.20 -5.79
CA VAL A 155 7.18 -4.11 -6.77
C VAL A 155 7.07 -4.67 -8.19
N LYS A 156 7.91 -5.67 -8.55
CA LYS A 156 7.79 -6.36 -9.84
C LYS A 156 6.41 -7.01 -10.03
N LEU A 157 5.86 -7.61 -8.97
CA LEU A 157 4.52 -8.19 -9.01
C LEU A 157 3.46 -7.08 -9.23
N LEU A 158 3.52 -5.95 -8.49
CA LEU A 158 2.61 -4.81 -8.68
C LEU A 158 2.65 -4.30 -10.13
N VAL A 159 3.86 -4.07 -10.68
CA VAL A 159 4.05 -3.59 -12.05
C VAL A 159 3.45 -4.55 -13.07
N SER A 160 3.54 -5.86 -12.84
CA SER A 160 2.93 -6.85 -13.74
C SER A 160 1.40 -6.77 -13.79
N ARG A 161 0.75 -6.27 -12.75
CA ARG A 161 -0.71 -6.13 -12.67
C ARG A 161 -1.21 -4.78 -13.21
N LEU A 162 -0.39 -3.74 -13.17
CA LEU A 162 -0.72 -2.44 -13.76
C LEU A 162 -0.81 -2.52 -15.28
N LYS A 163 -1.74 -1.78 -15.88
CA LYS A 163 -1.77 -1.51 -17.32
C LYS A 163 -0.62 -0.57 -17.71
N PRO A 164 -0.15 -0.56 -18.96
CA PRO A 164 0.73 0.50 -19.47
C PRO A 164 0.13 1.89 -19.20
N GLY A 165 0.93 2.83 -18.69
CA GLY A 165 0.46 4.16 -18.32
C GLY A 165 -0.28 4.27 -16.99
N ALA A 166 -0.64 3.16 -16.35
CA ALA A 166 -1.27 3.13 -15.04
C ALA A 166 -0.29 3.55 -13.93
N TYR A 167 -0.82 3.96 -12.78
CA TYR A 167 -0.01 4.55 -11.71
C TYR A 167 0.09 3.68 -10.46
N LEU A 168 1.16 3.88 -9.70
CA LEU A 168 1.39 3.33 -8.36
C LEU A 168 1.61 4.50 -7.40
N HIS A 169 0.77 4.63 -6.36
CA HIS A 169 0.87 5.67 -5.36
C HIS A 169 1.11 5.08 -3.97
N LEU A 170 2.21 5.46 -3.35
CA LEU A 170 2.58 5.09 -1.99
C LEU A 170 2.65 6.32 -1.10
N ALA A 171 2.33 6.17 0.18
CA ALA A 171 2.55 7.18 1.19
C ALA A 171 3.07 6.55 2.48
N THR A 172 3.98 7.25 3.16
CA THR A 172 4.50 6.82 4.47
C THR A 172 4.87 8.05 5.31
N ASP A 173 4.73 7.92 6.63
CA ASP A 173 5.18 8.89 7.63
C ASP A 173 6.53 8.53 8.26
N TRP A 174 7.21 7.50 7.73
CA TRP A 174 8.49 7.01 8.21
C TRP A 174 9.62 7.26 7.21
N HIS A 175 10.47 8.25 7.48
CA HIS A 175 11.53 8.72 6.57
C HIS A 175 12.40 7.59 6.02
N ASN A 176 12.98 6.77 6.88
CA ASN A 176 13.85 5.66 6.44
C ASN A 176 13.10 4.63 5.56
N TYR A 177 11.79 4.51 5.71
CA TYR A 177 11.01 3.66 4.81
C TYR A 177 10.71 4.37 3.50
N ALA A 178 10.49 5.68 3.52
CA ALA A 178 10.34 6.49 2.31
C ALA A 178 11.59 6.39 1.42
N GLU A 179 12.79 6.50 2.02
CA GLU A 179 14.05 6.31 1.30
C GLU A 179 14.17 4.92 0.68
N GLN A 180 13.85 3.87 1.44
CA GLN A 180 13.86 2.50 0.91
C GLN A 180 12.84 2.33 -0.23
N MET A 181 11.61 2.86 -0.08
CA MET A 181 10.60 2.84 -1.14
C MET A 181 11.14 3.49 -2.40
N LEU A 182 11.74 4.68 -2.28
CA LEU A 182 12.30 5.42 -3.39
C LEU A 182 13.40 4.62 -4.12
N LEU A 183 14.34 4.03 -3.37
CA LEU A 183 15.41 3.20 -3.93
C LEU A 183 14.85 1.98 -4.68
N VAL A 184 13.89 1.26 -4.08
CA VAL A 184 13.33 0.05 -4.68
C VAL A 184 12.51 0.37 -5.92
N LEU A 185 11.72 1.45 -5.89
CA LEU A 185 10.88 1.86 -7.01
C LEU A 185 11.71 2.41 -8.18
N ASN A 186 12.77 3.18 -7.91
CA ASN A 186 13.68 3.68 -8.95
C ASN A 186 14.50 2.57 -9.61
N ALA A 187 14.76 1.47 -8.90
CA ALA A 187 15.45 0.31 -9.46
C ALA A 187 14.55 -0.55 -10.38
N GLU A 188 13.21 -0.36 -10.34
CA GLU A 188 12.28 -1.10 -11.19
C GLU A 188 12.21 -0.44 -12.59
N SER A 189 12.76 -1.10 -13.58
CA SER A 189 12.88 -0.58 -14.94
C SER A 189 11.53 -0.30 -15.62
N GLY A 190 10.45 -0.97 -15.18
CA GLY A 190 9.08 -0.80 -15.68
C GLY A 190 8.38 0.44 -15.16
N LEU A 191 8.99 1.21 -14.23
CA LEU A 191 8.41 2.39 -13.62
C LEU A 191 9.13 3.69 -14.01
N THR A 192 8.39 4.79 -14.00
CA THR A 192 8.91 6.16 -14.11
C THR A 192 8.38 6.95 -12.92
N ASN A 193 9.28 7.61 -12.18
CA ASN A 193 8.91 8.53 -11.13
C ASN A 193 8.24 9.77 -11.74
N THR A 194 7.11 10.21 -11.21
CA THR A 194 6.35 11.37 -11.71
C THR A 194 6.75 12.68 -11.04
N SER A 195 7.68 12.66 -10.08
CA SER A 195 8.25 13.87 -9.48
C SER A 195 8.87 14.77 -10.56
N ALA A 196 8.65 16.07 -10.46
CA ALA A 196 9.20 17.06 -11.41
C ALA A 196 10.74 17.14 -11.36
N GLU A 197 11.37 16.67 -10.29
CA GLU A 197 12.82 16.66 -10.13
C GLU A 197 13.39 15.30 -10.52
N LYS A 198 14.22 15.26 -11.56
CA LYS A 198 15.01 14.07 -11.90
C LYS A 198 16.09 13.85 -10.85
N ILE A 199 16.03 12.73 -10.15
CA ILE A 199 17.13 12.30 -9.28
C ILE A 199 18.30 11.93 -10.17
N SER A 200 19.44 12.61 -10.05
CA SER A 200 20.69 12.07 -10.54
C SER A 200 21.09 10.89 -9.63
N ILE A 201 21.24 9.72 -10.22
CA ILE A 201 21.62 8.47 -9.51
C ILE A 201 22.97 8.61 -8.79
N GLU A 202 23.77 9.62 -9.15
CA GLU A 202 25.09 9.90 -8.58
C GLU A 202 25.07 10.29 -7.09
N THR A 203 23.94 10.73 -6.53
CA THR A 203 23.84 11.06 -5.10
C THR A 203 23.66 9.85 -4.19
N PHE A 204 23.46 8.66 -4.74
CA PHE A 204 23.30 7.41 -4.00
C PHE A 204 24.40 6.38 -4.33
N SER A 205 25.60 6.82 -4.64
CA SER A 205 26.74 5.90 -4.73
C SER A 205 26.98 5.30 -3.33
N GLY A 206 26.82 3.98 -3.22
CA GLY A 206 26.77 3.18 -2.03
C GLY A 206 28.00 3.21 -1.09
N ALA A 207 28.42 4.41 -0.68
CA ALA A 207 29.49 4.60 0.28
C ALA A 207 29.03 4.48 1.74
N ASP A 208 27.74 4.41 2.03
CA ASP A 208 27.22 4.34 3.41
C ASP A 208 26.53 3.03 3.77
N VAL A 209 26.93 1.91 3.15
CA VAL A 209 26.73 0.60 3.77
C VAL A 209 27.87 0.39 4.76
N ALA A 210 27.94 1.26 5.77
CA ALA A 210 28.88 1.12 6.86
C ALA A 210 28.61 -0.20 7.60
N SER A 211 29.69 -0.91 7.85
CA SER A 211 29.76 -2.16 8.60
C SER A 211 28.94 -2.10 9.90
N ASP A 212 28.31 -3.23 10.22
CA ASP A 212 27.33 -3.46 11.30
C ASP A 212 27.71 -3.06 12.74
N SER A 213 28.83 -2.38 13.00
CA SER A 213 29.35 -2.16 14.35
C SER A 213 29.22 -0.76 14.94
N GLU A 214 29.00 0.31 14.13
CA GLU A 214 29.00 1.69 14.66
C GLU A 214 27.66 2.40 14.67
N ILE A 215 26.67 1.94 13.90
CA ILE A 215 25.35 2.61 13.78
C ILE A 215 24.41 2.31 14.98
N ALA A 216 24.77 1.38 15.87
CA ALA A 216 23.86 0.88 16.90
C ALA A 216 23.66 1.81 18.11
N LYS A 217 24.44 2.87 18.28
CA LYS A 217 24.38 3.71 19.50
C LYS A 217 23.83 5.13 19.31
N ASP A 218 23.77 5.66 18.09
CA ASP A 218 23.37 7.06 17.85
C ASP A 218 22.05 7.27 17.10
N SER A 219 21.38 6.20 16.68
CA SER A 219 20.16 6.27 15.86
C SER A 219 18.87 6.53 16.63
N PHE A 220 18.92 6.84 17.93
CA PHE A 220 17.74 7.20 18.74
C PHE A 220 17.63 8.69 19.07
N LYS A 221 18.45 9.56 18.50
CA LYS A 221 18.13 10.98 18.48
C LYS A 221 16.96 11.15 17.51
N GLU A 222 15.79 11.46 18.05
CA GLU A 222 14.61 11.88 17.30
C GLU A 222 15.03 12.91 16.24
N PHE A 223 15.11 12.48 14.99
CA PHE A 223 15.27 13.42 13.88
C PHE A 223 13.99 14.24 13.81
N LYS A 224 14.05 15.47 14.30
CA LYS A 224 13.00 16.47 14.12
C LYS A 224 13.40 17.32 12.92
N PRO A 225 12.88 17.01 11.71
CA PRO A 225 13.16 17.84 10.56
C PRO A 225 12.65 19.26 10.84
N THR A 226 13.44 20.27 10.49
CA THR A 226 12.97 21.66 10.51
C THR A 226 11.88 21.84 9.45
N LEU A 227 11.01 22.85 9.62
CA LEU A 227 10.02 23.21 8.59
C LEU A 227 10.66 23.39 7.20
N GLU A 228 11.87 23.88 7.15
CA GLU A 228 12.67 24.06 5.94
C GLU A 228 13.11 22.73 5.31
N GLN A 229 13.44 21.72 6.12
CA GLN A 229 13.73 20.35 5.67
C GLN A 229 12.46 19.59 5.25
N LEU A 230 11.30 19.91 5.84
CA LEU A 230 10.00 19.39 5.40
C LEU A 230 9.54 20.03 4.09
N GLN A 231 9.99 21.27 3.81
CA GLN A 231 9.74 22.02 2.58
C GLN A 231 10.81 21.83 1.52
N SER A 232 12.00 21.29 1.87
CA SER A 232 12.99 20.94 0.86
C SER A 232 12.38 19.86 -0.03
N LYS A 233 12.17 20.18 -1.29
CA LYS A 233 11.77 19.26 -2.35
C LYS A 233 12.85 18.19 -2.46
N HIS A 234 12.75 17.13 -1.67
CA HIS A 234 13.60 15.98 -1.87
C HIS A 234 13.25 15.37 -3.22
N SER A 235 14.18 15.42 -4.16
CA SER A 235 14.03 14.87 -5.49
C SER A 235 13.50 13.44 -5.43
N GLY A 236 12.29 13.21 -5.98
CA GLY A 236 11.67 11.90 -6.05
C GLY A 236 10.37 11.71 -5.26
N TYR A 237 10.02 12.63 -4.38
CA TYR A 237 8.71 12.69 -3.74
C TYR A 237 7.80 13.70 -4.43
N VAL A 238 6.50 13.50 -4.35
CA VAL A 238 5.50 14.42 -4.92
C VAL A 238 4.73 15.13 -3.80
N GLU A 239 4.13 16.25 -4.11
CA GLU A 239 3.12 16.83 -3.22
C GLU A 239 1.96 15.85 -3.07
N ARG A 240 1.32 15.86 -1.90
CA ARG A 240 0.18 14.98 -1.64
C ARG A 240 -0.92 15.23 -2.68
N PRO A 241 -1.30 14.23 -3.51
CA PRO A 241 -2.39 14.39 -4.47
C PRO A 241 -3.71 14.75 -3.80
N ASP A 242 -4.51 15.61 -4.43
CA ASP A 242 -5.76 16.12 -3.87
C ASP A 242 -6.78 15.02 -3.53
N TYR A 243 -6.77 13.91 -4.27
CA TYR A 243 -7.65 12.79 -4.00
C TYR A 243 -7.27 12.00 -2.73
N ARG A 244 -6.04 12.15 -2.20
CA ARG A 244 -5.62 11.51 -0.95
C ARG A 244 -5.91 12.45 0.24
N PRO A 245 -6.99 12.23 1.02
CA PRO A 245 -7.29 13.07 2.17
C PRO A 245 -6.23 12.88 3.27
N ILE A 246 -6.06 13.93 4.09
CA ILE A 246 -5.23 13.85 5.29
C ILE A 246 -5.85 12.83 6.26
N THR A 247 -5.07 11.85 6.68
CA THR A 247 -5.51 10.82 7.64
C THR A 247 -5.45 11.35 9.08
N LYS A 248 -6.15 10.68 10.01
CA LYS A 248 -6.04 11.01 11.45
C LYS A 248 -4.61 10.84 11.97
N PHE A 249 -3.89 9.82 11.48
CA PHE A 249 -2.49 9.57 11.85
C PHE A 249 -1.59 10.69 11.33
N GLU A 250 -1.76 11.07 10.08
CA GLU A 250 -1.05 12.17 9.43
C GLU A 250 -1.26 13.49 10.17
N ASN A 251 -2.50 13.85 10.50
CA ASN A 251 -2.80 15.03 11.32
C ASN A 251 -2.09 15.03 12.67
N ARG A 252 -2.01 13.87 13.31
CA ARG A 252 -1.27 13.72 14.58
C ARG A 252 0.23 13.85 14.34
N GLY A 253 0.76 13.24 13.30
CA GLY A 253 2.17 13.32 12.92
C GLY A 253 2.59 14.75 12.61
N ILE A 254 1.81 15.48 11.80
CA ILE A 254 2.05 16.89 11.47
C ILE A 254 2.14 17.75 12.73
N LYS A 255 1.22 17.57 13.69
CA LYS A 255 1.25 18.28 15.00
C LYS A 255 2.51 17.98 15.82
N LEU A 256 3.15 16.84 15.59
CA LEU A 256 4.39 16.43 16.23
C LEU A 256 5.65 16.77 15.40
N GLY A 257 5.48 17.44 14.25
CA GLY A 257 6.57 17.80 13.35
C GLY A 257 7.05 16.65 12.47
N HIS A 258 6.24 15.59 12.31
CA HIS A 258 6.56 14.49 11.40
C HIS A 258 6.19 14.86 9.95
N GLY A 259 7.03 14.47 8.99
CA GLY A 259 6.73 14.57 7.56
C GLY A 259 5.90 13.37 7.07
N VAL A 260 5.29 13.56 5.92
CA VAL A 260 4.70 12.48 5.13
C VAL A 260 5.28 12.56 3.73
N TRP A 261 5.66 11.43 3.19
CA TRP A 261 6.27 11.30 1.86
C TRP A 261 5.32 10.55 0.95
N ASP A 262 4.86 11.23 -0.10
CA ASP A 262 4.08 10.65 -1.18
C ASP A 262 5.01 10.33 -2.36
N LEU A 263 4.87 9.12 -2.93
CA LEU A 263 5.61 8.64 -4.08
C LEU A 263 4.62 8.20 -5.14
N VAL A 264 4.65 8.83 -6.30
CA VAL A 264 3.81 8.44 -7.43
C VAL A 264 4.69 8.04 -8.61
N TYR A 265 4.43 6.86 -9.12
CA TYR A 265 5.13 6.28 -10.27
C TYR A 265 4.12 5.89 -11.34
N GLN A 266 4.54 5.95 -12.59
CA GLN A 266 3.76 5.51 -13.74
C GLN A 266 4.42 4.30 -14.37
N LYS A 267 3.64 3.28 -14.71
CA LYS A 267 4.13 2.16 -15.51
C LYS A 267 4.44 2.62 -16.92
N LYS A 268 5.63 2.30 -17.40
CA LYS A 268 6.02 2.57 -18.80
C LYS A 268 5.14 1.80 -19.79
N SER A 269 5.01 2.36 -20.98
CA SER A 269 4.29 1.74 -22.10
C SER A 269 5.00 0.49 -22.60
#